data_dadf7c6b62b066fcea71d504120a09c1
#
_entry.id   dadf7c6b62b066fcea71d504120a09c1
#
_cell.length_a   1.000
_cell.length_b   1.000
_cell.length_c   1.000
_cell.angle_alpha   90.00
_cell.angle_beta   90.00
_cell.angle_gamma   90.00
#
_symmetry.space_group_name_H-M   'P 1'
#
loop_
_entity.id
_entity.type
_entity.pdbx_description
1 polymer ?
#
loop_
_entity_poly.entity_id
_entity_poly.type
_entity_poly.pdbx_seq_one_letter_code
_entity_poly.pdbx_strand_id
1 'polypeptide(L)'
;MNLTELKDKPIKELVEMAENMGAENVGRLRKQDIIFSILKNHSSSGEDISGGGVLEILQDGFGFLRNSSSSYLAGPDDIYVSPSQIRKFSLRTGDTVEGKIRPPKEGERYFALLKVDNVNFDSTENAKHKILFENLTPLHANKRLRLEVGNGSREDISGRLVDIAAPIGKGQRGLIISPPKAGKTIMLQQIAQSLTTNNPESILIVLLIDERPEEVTEMSRMVKGEVVASTFDEPANRHVQVAEMVIEKAKRLVEHKKDVIILLDSITRLARAYNTIAPSSGKVLSGGVDANSLTK
;
A
#
# COMPACT_ATOMS: atom_id res chain seq x y z
N MET A 1 -13.00 14.40 -12.99
CA MET A 1 -13.46 13.59 -11.82
C MET A 1 -12.43 12.51 -11.53
N ASN A 2 -12.16 12.20 -10.23
CA ASN A 2 -11.12 11.23 -9.84
C ASN A 2 -11.74 9.92 -9.32
N LEU A 3 -11.46 8.80 -9.99
CA LEU A 3 -11.95 7.46 -9.60
C LEU A 3 -11.47 7.06 -8.20
N THR A 4 -10.23 7.38 -7.85
CA THR A 4 -9.66 7.01 -6.54
C THR A 4 -10.39 7.72 -5.40
N GLU A 5 -10.68 9.02 -5.55
CA GLU A 5 -11.46 9.79 -4.56
C GLU A 5 -12.90 9.28 -4.43
N LEU A 6 -13.53 8.86 -5.54
CA LEU A 6 -14.88 8.27 -5.47
C LEU A 6 -14.90 6.97 -4.68
N LYS A 7 -13.84 6.16 -4.78
CA LYS A 7 -13.74 4.91 -4.01
C LYS A 7 -13.68 5.13 -2.50
N ASP A 8 -13.10 6.23 -2.05
CA ASP A 8 -12.97 6.55 -0.62
C ASP A 8 -14.24 7.18 -0.04
N LYS A 9 -15.18 7.64 -0.88
CA LYS A 9 -16.44 8.22 -0.44
C LYS A 9 -17.40 7.19 0.16
N PRO A 10 -18.18 7.57 1.19
CA PRO A 10 -19.24 6.74 1.73
C PRO A 10 -20.37 6.53 0.72
N ILE A 11 -21.05 5.37 0.80
CA ILE A 11 -22.11 5.00 -0.16
C ILE A 11 -23.22 6.06 -0.25
N LYS A 12 -23.58 6.71 0.85
CA LYS A 12 -24.63 7.75 0.87
C LYS A 12 -24.29 8.92 -0.05
N GLU A 13 -23.06 9.43 0.02
CA GLU A 13 -22.60 10.52 -0.84
C GLU A 13 -22.57 10.11 -2.32
N LEU A 14 -22.18 8.87 -2.59
CA LEU A 14 -22.15 8.34 -3.96
C LEU A 14 -23.55 8.24 -4.55
N VAL A 15 -24.54 7.81 -3.77
CA VAL A 15 -25.93 7.74 -4.20
C VAL A 15 -26.44 9.14 -4.53
N GLU A 16 -26.26 10.12 -3.63
CA GLU A 16 -26.65 11.51 -3.86
C GLU A 16 -25.99 12.12 -5.11
N MET A 17 -24.69 11.83 -5.31
CA MET A 17 -23.97 12.26 -6.52
C MET A 17 -24.55 11.65 -7.79
N ALA A 18 -24.86 10.36 -7.77
CA ALA A 18 -25.41 9.63 -8.92
C ALA A 18 -26.82 10.12 -9.27
N GLU A 19 -27.69 10.35 -8.27
CA GLU A 19 -29.04 10.90 -8.43
C GLU A 19 -29.00 12.31 -9.02
N ASN A 20 -28.10 13.17 -8.53
CA ASN A 20 -27.90 14.52 -9.04
C ASN A 20 -27.41 14.53 -10.52
N MET A 21 -26.78 13.44 -10.98
CA MET A 21 -26.37 13.24 -12.36
C MET A 21 -27.43 12.52 -13.23
N GLY A 22 -28.64 12.33 -12.69
CA GLY A 22 -29.77 11.74 -13.42
C GLY A 22 -29.76 10.21 -13.49
N ALA A 23 -29.03 9.53 -12.62
CA ALA A 23 -29.05 8.07 -12.54
C ALA A 23 -30.26 7.62 -11.69
N GLU A 24 -31.11 6.76 -12.25
CA GLU A 24 -32.30 6.22 -11.56
C GLU A 24 -31.96 4.91 -10.83
N ASN A 25 -32.67 4.66 -9.70
CA ASN A 25 -32.60 3.41 -8.92
C ASN A 25 -31.22 3.01 -8.37
N VAL A 26 -30.31 3.97 -8.17
CA VAL A 26 -28.92 3.71 -7.71
C VAL A 26 -28.82 3.19 -6.27
N GLY A 27 -29.79 3.45 -5.41
CA GLY A 27 -29.77 3.02 -4.00
C GLY A 27 -29.81 1.50 -3.77
N ARG A 28 -30.06 0.69 -4.82
CA ARG A 28 -30.04 -0.79 -4.75
C ARG A 28 -28.80 -1.41 -5.39
N LEU A 29 -27.93 -0.57 -5.96
CA LEU A 29 -26.71 -1.02 -6.62
C LEU A 29 -25.57 -1.23 -5.64
N ARG A 30 -24.62 -2.06 -6.00
CA ARG A 30 -23.34 -2.18 -5.26
C ARG A 30 -22.53 -0.89 -5.41
N LYS A 31 -21.70 -0.57 -4.43
CA LYS A 31 -20.83 0.62 -4.45
C LYS A 31 -20.10 0.79 -5.79
N GLN A 32 -19.59 -0.29 -6.34
CA GLN A 32 -18.87 -0.30 -7.62
C GLN A 32 -19.75 0.07 -8.82
N ASP A 33 -20.98 -0.43 -8.84
CA ASP A 33 -21.94 -0.14 -9.93
C ASP A 33 -22.39 1.32 -9.88
N ILE A 34 -22.50 1.89 -8.66
CA ILE A 34 -22.81 3.32 -8.47
C ILE A 34 -21.65 4.17 -9.01
N ILE A 35 -20.41 3.86 -8.64
CA ILE A 35 -19.21 4.55 -9.14
C ILE A 35 -19.14 4.46 -10.67
N PHE A 36 -19.39 3.28 -11.23
CA PHE A 36 -19.41 3.07 -12.67
C PHE A 36 -20.47 3.94 -13.35
N SER A 37 -21.69 4.03 -12.80
CA SER A 37 -22.76 4.87 -13.31
C SER A 37 -22.39 6.36 -13.30
N ILE A 38 -21.81 6.84 -12.18
CA ILE A 38 -21.31 8.21 -12.05
C ILE A 38 -20.28 8.51 -13.14
N LEU A 39 -19.27 7.66 -13.30
CA LEU A 39 -18.19 7.87 -14.26
C LEU A 39 -18.65 7.76 -15.70
N LYS A 40 -19.62 6.88 -15.99
CA LYS A 40 -20.22 6.76 -17.33
C LYS A 40 -20.96 8.04 -17.71
N ASN A 41 -21.79 8.59 -16.80
CA ASN A 41 -22.51 9.83 -17.03
C ASN A 41 -21.54 11.01 -17.21
N HIS A 42 -20.50 11.09 -16.36
CA HIS A 42 -19.46 12.10 -16.46
C HIS A 42 -18.66 12.02 -17.78
N SER A 43 -18.32 10.82 -18.22
CA SER A 43 -17.63 10.60 -19.50
C SER A 43 -18.50 11.02 -20.70
N SER A 44 -19.81 10.85 -20.60
CA SER A 44 -20.77 11.28 -21.64
C SER A 44 -20.83 12.79 -21.78
N SER A 45 -20.46 13.54 -20.74
CA SER A 45 -20.35 15.00 -20.76
C SER A 45 -19.04 15.51 -21.38
N GLY A 46 -18.16 14.62 -21.85
CA GLY A 46 -16.88 14.98 -22.49
C GLY A 46 -15.77 15.40 -21.52
N GLU A 47 -15.96 15.21 -20.22
CA GLU A 47 -14.98 15.57 -19.21
C GLU A 47 -13.99 14.43 -18.94
N ASP A 48 -12.74 14.78 -18.70
CA ASP A 48 -11.67 13.82 -18.41
C ASP A 48 -11.89 13.12 -17.04
N ILE A 49 -11.71 11.81 -17.03
CA ILE A 49 -11.68 11.02 -15.81
C ILE A 49 -10.21 10.74 -15.46
N SER A 50 -9.84 10.99 -14.23
CA SER A 50 -8.53 10.62 -13.68
C SER A 50 -8.66 9.44 -12.73
N GLY A 51 -7.59 8.67 -12.62
CA GLY A 51 -7.50 7.56 -11.68
C GLY A 51 -6.05 7.17 -11.45
N GLY A 52 -5.82 6.44 -10.37
CA GLY A 52 -4.48 6.01 -10.01
C GLY A 52 -4.51 4.77 -9.13
N GLY A 53 -3.32 4.26 -8.87
CA GLY A 53 -3.11 3.09 -8.02
C GLY A 53 -1.68 2.60 -8.10
N VAL A 54 -1.40 1.49 -7.44
CA VAL A 54 -0.10 0.83 -7.46
C VAL A 54 -0.09 -0.24 -8.54
N LEU A 55 0.88 -0.19 -9.43
CA LEU A 55 0.98 -1.08 -10.58
C LEU A 55 1.42 -2.49 -10.15
N GLU A 56 0.64 -3.47 -10.52
CA GLU A 56 1.01 -4.89 -10.53
C GLU A 56 1.13 -5.35 -11.99
N ILE A 57 2.32 -5.78 -12.40
CA ILE A 57 2.56 -6.32 -13.76
C ILE A 57 2.40 -7.83 -13.70
N LEU A 58 1.57 -8.37 -14.59
CA LEU A 58 1.33 -9.80 -14.72
C LEU A 58 2.31 -10.44 -15.71
N GLN A 59 2.38 -11.78 -15.70
CA GLN A 59 3.31 -12.56 -16.53
C GLN A 59 3.17 -12.28 -18.03
N ASP A 60 1.96 -11.94 -18.47
CA ASP A 60 1.67 -11.61 -19.89
C ASP A 60 2.17 -10.20 -20.30
N GLY A 61 2.80 -9.46 -19.39
CA GLY A 61 3.41 -8.17 -19.66
C GLY A 61 2.45 -6.97 -19.65
N PHE A 62 1.17 -7.15 -19.39
CA PHE A 62 0.24 -6.06 -19.02
C PHE A 62 0.11 -5.94 -17.52
N GLY A 63 -0.50 -4.87 -17.03
CA GLY A 63 -0.65 -4.66 -15.60
C GLY A 63 -1.99 -4.08 -15.20
N PHE A 64 -2.20 -4.02 -13.89
CA PHE A 64 -3.34 -3.36 -13.27
C PHE A 64 -2.89 -2.39 -12.18
N LEU A 65 -3.55 -1.25 -12.08
CA LEU A 65 -3.40 -0.36 -10.94
C LEU A 65 -4.35 -0.82 -9.84
N ARG A 66 -3.73 -1.30 -8.75
CA ARG A 66 -4.42 -1.79 -7.55
C ARG A 66 -4.62 -0.67 -6.55
N ASN A 67 -5.71 -0.74 -5.79
CA ASN A 67 -6.00 0.25 -4.77
C ASN A 67 -5.43 -0.15 -3.40
N SER A 68 -4.83 0.80 -2.69
CA SER A 68 -4.35 0.61 -1.32
C SER A 68 -5.48 0.36 -0.32
N SER A 69 -6.66 0.98 -0.51
CA SER A 69 -7.82 0.79 0.37
C SER A 69 -8.36 -0.65 0.36
N SER A 70 -8.11 -1.42 -0.71
CA SER A 70 -8.38 -2.86 -0.79
C SER A 70 -7.16 -3.74 -0.50
N SER A 71 -6.11 -3.18 0.11
CA SER A 71 -4.84 -3.86 0.35
C SER A 71 -4.30 -4.55 -0.92
N TYR A 72 -4.42 -3.88 -2.05
CA TYR A 72 -3.98 -4.35 -3.38
C TYR A 72 -4.67 -5.64 -3.86
N LEU A 73 -5.83 -5.97 -3.32
CA LEU A 73 -6.64 -7.09 -3.81
C LEU A 73 -7.13 -6.81 -5.22
N ALA A 74 -7.07 -7.84 -6.08
CA ALA A 74 -7.65 -7.77 -7.42
C ALA A 74 -9.16 -7.50 -7.35
N GLY A 75 -9.60 -6.47 -8.04
CA GLY A 75 -10.99 -6.05 -8.05
C GLY A 75 -11.49 -5.69 -9.46
N PRO A 76 -12.80 -5.65 -9.65
CA PRO A 76 -13.40 -5.28 -10.94
C PRO A 76 -13.20 -3.80 -11.29
N ASP A 77 -12.81 -3.00 -10.34
CA ASP A 77 -12.55 -1.57 -10.43
C ASP A 77 -11.06 -1.23 -10.62
N ASP A 78 -10.23 -2.23 -10.90
CA ASP A 78 -8.83 -2.04 -11.26
C ASP A 78 -8.70 -1.36 -12.62
N ILE A 79 -7.60 -0.62 -12.80
CA ILE A 79 -7.34 0.09 -14.04
C ILE A 79 -6.31 -0.70 -14.85
N TYR A 80 -6.67 -1.12 -16.03
CA TYR A 80 -5.79 -1.82 -16.95
C TYR A 80 -4.69 -0.90 -17.50
N VAL A 81 -3.45 -1.39 -17.52
CA VAL A 81 -2.27 -0.72 -18.09
C VAL A 81 -1.70 -1.58 -19.21
N SER A 82 -1.58 -1.02 -20.39
CA SER A 82 -1.10 -1.74 -21.57
C SER A 82 0.41 -1.99 -21.53
N PRO A 83 0.91 -3.07 -22.16
CA PRO A 83 2.36 -3.33 -22.27
C PRO A 83 3.13 -2.19 -22.94
N SER A 84 2.50 -1.47 -23.86
CA SER A 84 3.10 -0.32 -24.53
C SER A 84 3.38 0.84 -23.57
N GLN A 85 2.46 1.12 -22.66
CA GLN A 85 2.64 2.15 -21.64
C GLN A 85 3.68 1.75 -20.61
N ILE A 86 3.69 0.47 -20.17
CA ILE A 86 4.68 -0.07 -19.26
C ILE A 86 6.08 0.12 -19.83
N ARG A 87 6.29 -0.25 -21.10
CA ARG A 87 7.58 -0.07 -21.76
C ARG A 87 7.94 1.40 -21.99
N LYS A 88 6.98 2.22 -22.45
CA LYS A 88 7.21 3.64 -22.76
C LYS A 88 7.70 4.44 -21.55
N PHE A 89 7.15 4.16 -20.37
CA PHE A 89 7.48 4.87 -19.13
C PHE A 89 8.42 4.07 -18.22
N SER A 90 8.91 2.89 -18.68
CA SER A 90 9.76 1.99 -17.88
C SER A 90 9.17 1.68 -16.51
N LEU A 91 7.87 1.42 -16.48
CA LEU A 91 7.13 1.14 -15.26
C LEU A 91 7.49 -0.25 -14.72
N ARG A 92 7.48 -0.38 -13.42
CA ARG A 92 7.74 -1.63 -12.69
C ARG A 92 6.62 -1.89 -11.70
N THR A 93 6.47 -3.14 -11.28
CA THR A 93 5.58 -3.49 -10.16
C THR A 93 5.94 -2.66 -8.93
N GLY A 94 4.93 -2.11 -8.26
CA GLY A 94 5.09 -1.22 -7.11
C GLY A 94 5.08 0.28 -7.46
N ASP A 95 5.23 0.67 -8.74
CA ASP A 95 5.08 2.08 -9.12
C ASP A 95 3.66 2.59 -8.84
N THR A 96 3.54 3.70 -8.15
CA THR A 96 2.29 4.43 -7.99
C THR A 96 2.08 5.29 -9.23
N VAL A 97 1.04 4.99 -10.00
CA VAL A 97 0.77 5.66 -11.28
C VAL A 97 -0.55 6.40 -11.21
N GLU A 98 -0.56 7.63 -11.67
CA GLU A 98 -1.74 8.48 -11.79
C GLU A 98 -1.86 8.98 -13.22
N GLY A 99 -3.11 9.09 -13.71
CA GLY A 99 -3.32 9.58 -15.05
C GLY A 99 -4.77 9.61 -15.51
N LYS A 100 -4.96 9.93 -16.78
CA LYS A 100 -6.28 9.91 -17.40
C LYS A 100 -6.68 8.49 -17.76
N ILE A 101 -7.92 8.15 -17.44
CA ILE A 101 -8.52 6.84 -17.69
C ILE A 101 -9.77 6.97 -18.58
N ARG A 102 -10.14 5.89 -19.21
CA ARG A 102 -11.41 5.77 -19.92
C ARG A 102 -12.26 4.64 -19.34
N PRO A 103 -13.59 4.74 -19.43
CA PRO A 103 -14.47 3.64 -19.09
C PRO A 103 -14.24 2.44 -20.05
N PRO A 104 -14.62 1.23 -19.61
CA PRO A 104 -14.56 0.05 -20.44
C PRO A 104 -15.46 0.20 -21.68
N LYS A 105 -14.95 -0.26 -22.83
CA LYS A 105 -15.71 -0.38 -24.07
C LYS A 105 -16.58 -1.64 -24.04
N GLU A 106 -17.45 -1.79 -25.04
CA GLU A 106 -18.24 -2.99 -25.21
C GLU A 106 -17.34 -4.23 -25.31
N GLY A 107 -17.55 -5.20 -24.41
CA GLY A 107 -16.70 -6.39 -24.25
C GLY A 107 -15.49 -6.25 -23.32
N GLU A 108 -15.14 -5.05 -22.86
CA GLU A 108 -14.11 -4.84 -21.84
C GLU A 108 -14.71 -4.87 -20.43
N ARG A 109 -13.91 -5.30 -19.44
CA ARG A 109 -14.35 -5.40 -18.03
C ARG A 109 -13.78 -4.27 -17.15
N TYR A 110 -12.63 -3.69 -17.53
CA TYR A 110 -11.85 -2.79 -16.69
C TYR A 110 -11.73 -1.39 -17.31
N PHE A 111 -11.60 -0.39 -16.47
CA PHE A 111 -11.12 0.92 -16.90
C PHE A 111 -9.75 0.77 -17.55
N ALA A 112 -9.39 1.62 -18.49
CA ALA A 112 -8.09 1.58 -19.14
C ALA A 112 -7.36 2.91 -18.99
N LEU A 113 -6.10 2.85 -18.62
CA LEU A 113 -5.23 4.02 -18.56
C LEU A 113 -4.98 4.53 -19.97
N LEU A 114 -5.27 5.82 -20.23
CA LEU A 114 -5.03 6.48 -21.50
C LEU A 114 -3.70 7.20 -21.53
N LYS A 115 -3.44 7.97 -20.47
CA LYS A 115 -2.25 8.82 -20.36
C LYS A 115 -1.72 8.75 -18.92
N VAL A 116 -0.42 8.57 -18.79
CA VAL A 116 0.28 8.68 -17.51
C VAL A 116 0.62 10.15 -17.28
N ASP A 117 0.20 10.71 -16.17
CA ASP A 117 0.52 12.09 -15.78
C ASP A 117 1.64 12.09 -14.74
N ASN A 118 1.54 11.27 -13.69
CA ASN A 118 2.53 11.17 -12.62
C ASN A 118 2.94 9.71 -12.35
N VAL A 119 4.19 9.52 -11.91
CA VAL A 119 4.72 8.24 -11.43
C VAL A 119 5.42 8.51 -10.09
N ASN A 120 4.99 7.83 -9.02
CA ASN A 120 5.54 7.98 -7.66
C ASN A 120 5.57 9.44 -7.16
N PHE A 121 4.49 10.19 -7.46
CA PHE A 121 4.32 11.61 -7.13
C PHE A 121 5.26 12.56 -7.87
N ASP A 122 6.00 12.08 -8.87
CA ASP A 122 6.87 12.87 -9.73
C ASP A 122 6.34 12.91 -11.17
N SER A 123 6.76 13.91 -11.94
CA SER A 123 6.44 13.98 -13.37
C SER A 123 7.07 12.81 -14.13
N THR A 124 6.45 12.40 -15.23
CA THR A 124 6.94 11.31 -16.08
C THR A 124 8.34 11.54 -16.65
N GLU A 125 8.79 12.78 -16.76
CA GLU A 125 10.14 13.13 -17.22
C GLU A 125 11.19 12.81 -16.16
N ASN A 126 10.94 13.18 -14.91
CA ASN A 126 11.84 12.90 -13.78
C ASN A 126 11.92 11.39 -13.49
N ALA A 127 10.82 10.66 -13.69
CA ALA A 127 10.77 9.22 -13.48
C ALA A 127 11.73 8.42 -14.38
N LYS A 128 12.15 8.96 -15.53
CA LYS A 128 13.10 8.30 -16.45
C LYS A 128 14.54 8.27 -15.95
N HIS A 129 14.92 9.19 -15.07
CA HIS A 129 16.30 9.35 -14.59
C HIS A 129 16.53 8.76 -13.19
N LYS A 130 15.64 7.89 -12.75
CA LYS A 130 15.75 7.21 -11.44
C LYS A 130 16.87 6.19 -11.42
N ILE A 131 17.54 6.08 -10.27
CA ILE A 131 18.49 5.01 -9.99
C ILE A 131 17.68 3.84 -9.42
N LEU A 132 17.84 2.65 -9.97
CA LEU A 132 17.16 1.46 -9.49
C LEU A 132 17.59 1.13 -8.05
N PHE A 133 16.65 0.64 -7.25
CA PHE A 133 16.88 0.32 -5.84
C PHE A 133 18.09 -0.64 -5.66
N GLU A 134 18.20 -1.62 -6.54
CA GLU A 134 19.26 -2.63 -6.53
C GLU A 134 20.67 -2.03 -6.76
N ASN A 135 20.74 -0.84 -7.35
CA ASN A 135 21.99 -0.13 -7.63
C ASN A 135 22.33 0.94 -6.57
N LEU A 136 21.48 1.11 -5.55
CA LEU A 136 21.75 2.05 -4.47
C LEU A 136 22.81 1.51 -3.52
N THR A 137 23.71 2.37 -3.09
CA THR A 137 24.75 2.00 -2.10
C THR A 137 24.13 1.99 -0.69
N PRO A 138 24.14 0.85 0.02
CA PRO A 138 23.67 0.80 1.40
C PRO A 138 24.62 1.56 2.31
N LEU A 139 24.06 2.39 3.19
CA LEU A 139 24.79 3.17 4.16
C LEU A 139 24.35 2.80 5.59
N HIS A 140 25.24 3.00 6.56
CA HIS A 140 24.84 2.98 7.96
C HIS A 140 23.85 4.11 8.25
N ALA A 141 22.90 3.87 9.16
CA ALA A 141 21.92 4.86 9.57
C ALA A 141 22.63 6.05 10.27
N ASN A 142 22.71 7.18 9.58
CA ASN A 142 23.36 8.41 10.06
C ASN A 142 22.36 9.54 10.34
N LYS A 143 21.08 9.36 9.97
CA LYS A 143 20.00 10.31 10.25
C LYS A 143 19.02 9.66 11.22
N ARG A 144 18.92 10.22 12.42
CA ARG A 144 18.04 9.70 13.47
C ARG A 144 16.58 9.93 13.14
N LEU A 145 15.75 8.92 13.39
CA LEU A 145 14.30 9.02 13.47
C LEU A 145 13.92 9.21 14.95
N ARG A 146 13.54 10.41 15.32
CA ARG A 146 13.18 10.73 16.70
C ARG A 146 11.76 10.27 17.00
N LEU A 147 11.58 9.57 18.11
CA LEU A 147 10.29 9.07 18.56
C LEU A 147 9.68 9.92 19.69
N GLU A 148 10.48 10.60 20.48
CA GLU A 148 9.99 11.55 21.48
C GLU A 148 9.38 12.76 20.80
N VAL A 149 8.10 13.05 21.08
CA VAL A 149 7.36 14.20 20.52
C VAL A 149 7.57 15.45 21.40
N GLY A 150 7.79 15.25 22.70
CA GLY A 150 8.05 16.33 23.66
C GLY A 150 6.77 17.01 24.18
N ASN A 151 5.62 16.34 24.09
CA ASN A 151 4.34 16.87 24.57
C ASN A 151 4.04 16.57 26.05
N GLY A 152 4.92 15.80 26.72
CA GLY A 152 4.80 15.44 28.15
C GLY A 152 3.70 14.42 28.46
N SER A 153 3.09 13.81 27.44
CA SER A 153 2.07 12.78 27.64
C SER A 153 2.68 11.45 28.11
N ARG A 154 1.84 10.54 28.62
CA ARG A 154 2.31 9.20 29.01
C ARG A 154 2.72 8.37 27.79
N GLU A 155 2.09 8.57 26.66
CA GLU A 155 2.41 7.92 25.42
C GLU A 155 3.81 8.29 24.93
N ASP A 156 4.24 9.53 25.17
CA ASP A 156 5.56 10.05 24.79
C ASP A 156 6.71 9.41 25.57
N ILE A 157 6.43 8.88 26.76
CA ILE A 157 7.42 8.16 27.57
C ILE A 157 7.98 6.95 26.81
N SER A 158 7.15 6.21 26.10
CA SER A 158 7.58 5.05 25.31
C SER A 158 8.54 5.46 24.19
N GLY A 159 8.23 6.54 23.46
CA GLY A 159 9.09 7.11 22.43
C GLY A 159 10.45 7.53 22.99
N ARG A 160 10.44 8.25 24.11
CA ARG A 160 11.66 8.67 24.81
C ARG A 160 12.52 7.50 25.31
N LEU A 161 11.90 6.45 25.84
CA LEU A 161 12.63 5.25 26.28
C LEU A 161 13.33 4.56 25.12
N VAL A 162 12.65 4.41 23.97
CA VAL A 162 13.26 3.84 22.76
C VAL A 162 14.39 4.74 22.27
N ASP A 163 14.19 6.04 22.25
CA ASP A 163 15.20 7.02 21.82
C ASP A 163 16.49 6.98 22.66
N ILE A 164 16.38 6.61 23.94
CA ILE A 164 17.53 6.49 24.84
C ILE A 164 18.18 5.10 24.74
N ALA A 165 17.35 4.04 24.76
CA ALA A 165 17.84 2.66 24.87
C ALA A 165 18.22 2.03 23.52
N ALA A 166 17.47 2.36 22.45
CA ALA A 166 17.61 1.76 21.13
C ALA A 166 17.25 2.77 20.02
N PRO A 167 18.03 3.85 19.83
CA PRO A 167 17.73 4.88 18.84
C PRO A 167 17.66 4.29 17.43
N ILE A 168 16.66 4.74 16.66
CA ILE A 168 16.39 4.28 15.31
C ILE A 168 16.81 5.36 14.33
N GLY A 169 17.38 4.97 13.19
CA GLY A 169 17.74 5.87 12.10
C GLY A 169 17.17 5.46 10.74
N LYS A 170 17.18 6.40 9.79
CA LYS A 170 16.76 6.15 8.40
C LYS A 170 17.63 5.06 7.78
N GLY A 171 16.99 4.03 7.19
CA GLY A 171 17.66 2.85 6.61
C GLY A 171 17.92 1.72 7.60
N GLN A 172 17.57 1.87 8.89
CA GLN A 172 17.75 0.83 9.90
C GLN A 172 16.60 -0.17 9.89
N ARG A 173 16.93 -1.43 10.19
CA ARG A 173 15.96 -2.49 10.51
C ARG A 173 15.92 -2.67 12.02
N GLY A 174 14.74 -2.49 12.60
CA GLY A 174 14.48 -2.67 14.04
C GLY A 174 13.57 -3.88 14.28
N LEU A 175 13.79 -4.61 15.36
CA LEU A 175 12.94 -5.73 15.77
C LEU A 175 12.39 -5.46 17.18
N ILE A 176 11.05 -5.55 17.30
CA ILE A 176 10.36 -5.47 18.59
C ILE A 176 9.97 -6.88 19.00
N ILE A 177 10.59 -7.37 20.08
CA ILE A 177 10.31 -8.68 20.66
C ILE A 177 9.51 -8.48 21.93
N SER A 178 8.33 -9.08 22.00
CA SER A 178 7.50 -9.02 23.21
C SER A 178 6.73 -10.33 23.40
N PRO A 179 6.47 -10.74 24.65
CA PRO A 179 5.54 -11.82 24.92
C PRO A 179 4.10 -11.41 24.50
N PRO A 180 3.21 -12.40 24.31
CA PRO A 180 1.81 -12.12 24.04
C PRO A 180 1.18 -11.21 25.11
N LYS A 181 0.31 -10.29 24.70
CA LYS A 181 -0.42 -9.35 25.58
C LYS A 181 0.46 -8.35 26.36
N ALA A 182 1.70 -8.12 25.92
CA ALA A 182 2.60 -7.15 26.55
C ALA A 182 2.53 -5.73 25.96
N GLY A 183 1.54 -5.43 25.12
CA GLY A 183 1.34 -4.09 24.55
C GLY A 183 2.11 -3.81 23.25
N LYS A 184 2.54 -4.83 22.49
CA LYS A 184 3.25 -4.66 21.21
C LYS A 184 2.49 -3.75 20.25
N THR A 185 1.20 -3.97 20.04
CA THR A 185 0.36 -3.18 19.12
C THR A 185 0.27 -1.73 19.57
N ILE A 186 0.10 -1.47 20.87
CA ILE A 186 0.09 -0.10 21.43
C ILE A 186 1.43 0.59 21.17
N MET A 187 2.54 -0.12 21.38
CA MET A 187 3.87 0.42 21.09
C MET A 187 4.05 0.76 19.61
N LEU A 188 3.58 -0.10 18.70
CA LEU A 188 3.62 0.18 17.27
C LEU A 188 2.77 1.39 16.88
N GLN A 189 1.58 1.55 17.47
CA GLN A 189 0.73 2.71 17.28
C GLN A 189 1.41 4.00 17.73
N GLN A 190 2.04 3.99 18.92
CA GLN A 190 2.79 5.13 19.44
C GLN A 190 3.99 5.49 18.55
N ILE A 191 4.74 4.49 18.09
CA ILE A 191 5.86 4.68 17.15
C ILE A 191 5.34 5.30 15.85
N ALA A 192 4.23 4.79 15.29
CA ALA A 192 3.62 5.32 14.08
C ALA A 192 3.23 6.79 14.22
N GLN A 193 2.56 7.15 15.33
CA GLN A 193 2.16 8.53 15.62
C GLN A 193 3.36 9.45 15.80
N SER A 194 4.38 9.00 16.52
CA SER A 194 5.62 9.76 16.72
C SER A 194 6.36 10.02 15.42
N LEU A 195 6.47 8.98 14.56
CA LEU A 195 7.13 9.09 13.25
C LEU A 195 6.41 10.07 12.34
N THR A 196 5.08 10.01 12.26
CA THR A 196 4.29 10.92 11.42
C THR A 196 4.29 12.35 11.93
N THR A 197 4.44 12.54 13.24
CA THR A 197 4.53 13.87 13.85
C THR A 197 5.92 14.51 13.63
N ASN A 198 6.97 13.74 13.87
CA ASN A 198 8.34 14.23 13.82
C ASN A 198 8.97 14.23 12.42
N ASN A 199 8.46 13.39 11.51
CA ASN A 199 8.97 13.21 10.15
C ASN A 199 7.82 13.23 9.13
N PRO A 200 7.12 14.36 8.96
CA PRO A 200 5.95 14.45 8.09
C PRO A 200 6.29 14.27 6.60
N GLU A 201 7.56 14.40 6.22
CA GLU A 201 8.07 14.15 4.88
C GLU A 201 8.17 12.66 4.53
N SER A 202 8.20 11.78 5.54
CA SER A 202 8.38 10.35 5.37
C SER A 202 7.04 9.66 5.08
N ILE A 203 7.06 8.71 4.16
CA ILE A 203 5.89 7.90 3.84
C ILE A 203 5.85 6.72 4.80
N LEU A 204 4.81 6.66 5.64
CA LEU A 204 4.60 5.57 6.57
C LEU A 204 3.64 4.54 5.97
N ILE A 205 4.06 3.28 5.93
CA ILE A 205 3.26 2.13 5.56
C ILE A 205 3.21 1.17 6.75
N VAL A 206 2.00 0.85 7.19
CA VAL A 206 1.77 -0.18 8.22
C VAL A 206 1.27 -1.44 7.53
N LEU A 207 2.03 -2.51 7.64
CA LEU A 207 1.72 -3.81 7.05
C LEU A 207 1.30 -4.79 8.14
N LEU A 208 0.03 -5.18 8.12
CA LEU A 208 -0.58 -6.11 9.07
C LEU A 208 -0.80 -7.46 8.40
N ILE A 209 -0.14 -8.51 8.87
CA ILE A 209 -0.21 -9.85 8.30
C ILE A 209 -0.84 -10.82 9.30
N ASP A 210 -1.94 -11.48 8.87
CA ASP A 210 -2.66 -12.47 9.67
C ASP A 210 -3.19 -11.85 10.98
N GLU A 211 -3.56 -10.56 10.94
CA GLU A 211 -4.14 -9.83 12.07
C GLU A 211 -5.68 -9.83 12.00
N ARG A 212 -6.33 -9.48 13.10
CA ARG A 212 -7.79 -9.47 13.20
C ARG A 212 -8.37 -8.20 12.55
N PRO A 213 -9.55 -8.28 11.90
CA PRO A 213 -10.18 -7.12 11.26
C PRO A 213 -10.40 -5.92 12.19
N GLU A 214 -10.71 -6.18 13.47
CA GLU A 214 -10.85 -5.12 14.48
C GLU A 214 -9.55 -4.38 14.75
N GLU A 215 -8.40 -5.11 14.80
CA GLU A 215 -7.07 -4.51 15.00
C GLU A 215 -6.65 -3.68 13.77
N VAL A 216 -6.98 -4.15 12.57
CA VAL A 216 -6.78 -3.40 11.31
C VAL A 216 -7.57 -2.10 11.31
N THR A 217 -8.84 -2.16 11.71
CA THR A 217 -9.71 -0.98 11.78
C THR A 217 -9.21 0.03 12.80
N GLU A 218 -8.76 -0.42 13.96
CA GLU A 218 -8.20 0.44 15.00
C GLU A 218 -6.92 1.12 14.51
N MET A 219 -5.99 0.36 13.93
CA MET A 219 -4.75 0.91 13.36
C MET A 219 -5.03 1.96 12.29
N SER A 220 -5.98 1.70 11.39
CA SER A 220 -6.37 2.63 10.31
C SER A 220 -6.96 3.94 10.83
N ARG A 221 -7.59 3.92 12.01
CA ARG A 221 -8.14 5.13 12.65
C ARG A 221 -7.09 5.93 13.39
N MET A 222 -6.10 5.26 13.97
CA MET A 222 -5.12 5.89 14.85
C MET A 222 -3.87 6.40 14.12
N VAL A 223 -3.53 5.82 12.97
CA VAL A 223 -2.29 6.12 12.26
C VAL A 223 -2.56 6.98 11.03
N LYS A 224 -1.83 8.09 10.90
CA LYS A 224 -1.77 8.90 9.68
C LYS A 224 -0.74 8.30 8.72
N GLY A 225 -1.12 7.26 8.01
CA GLY A 225 -0.26 6.54 7.08
C GLY A 225 -1.09 5.56 6.27
N GLU A 226 -0.45 4.89 5.34
CA GLU A 226 -1.10 3.84 4.58
C GLU A 226 -1.13 2.55 5.42
N VAL A 227 -2.31 2.02 5.69
CA VAL A 227 -2.49 0.73 6.39
C VAL A 227 -2.90 -0.32 5.37
N VAL A 228 -2.05 -1.31 5.18
CA VAL A 228 -2.25 -2.44 4.28
C VAL A 228 -2.34 -3.70 5.12
N ALA A 229 -3.38 -4.50 4.91
CA ALA A 229 -3.61 -5.65 5.74
C ALA A 229 -4.00 -6.89 4.93
N SER A 230 -3.62 -8.04 5.45
CA SER A 230 -4.18 -9.33 5.09
C SER A 230 -4.60 -10.04 6.37
N THR A 231 -5.91 -10.26 6.53
CA THR A 231 -6.52 -10.75 7.76
C THR A 231 -6.40 -12.27 7.92
N PHE A 232 -6.63 -12.77 9.13
CA PHE A 232 -6.39 -14.16 9.49
C PHE A 232 -7.26 -15.18 8.72
N ASP A 233 -8.35 -14.76 8.13
CA ASP A 233 -9.26 -15.54 7.29
C ASP A 233 -8.79 -15.69 5.84
N GLU A 234 -7.76 -14.94 5.43
CA GLU A 234 -7.17 -15.02 4.10
C GLU A 234 -6.10 -16.13 3.99
N PRO A 235 -5.91 -16.73 2.81
CA PRO A 235 -4.92 -17.78 2.61
C PRO A 235 -3.47 -17.23 2.64
N ALA A 236 -2.50 -18.11 2.95
CA ALA A 236 -1.08 -17.77 3.06
C ALA A 236 -0.52 -17.07 1.80
N ASN A 237 -0.96 -17.48 0.60
CA ASN A 237 -0.56 -16.82 -0.65
C ASN A 237 -0.92 -15.34 -0.67
N ARG A 238 -2.05 -14.96 -0.07
CA ARG A 238 -2.48 -13.57 0.01
C ARG A 238 -1.57 -12.76 0.93
N HIS A 239 -1.19 -13.31 2.08
CA HIS A 239 -0.26 -12.67 3.00
C HIS A 239 1.07 -12.31 2.32
N VAL A 240 1.60 -13.26 1.55
CA VAL A 240 2.85 -13.06 0.82
C VAL A 240 2.69 -12.04 -0.31
N GLN A 241 1.63 -12.14 -1.11
CA GLN A 241 1.35 -11.20 -2.21
C GLN A 241 1.26 -9.75 -1.70
N VAL A 242 0.55 -9.52 -0.59
CA VAL A 242 0.42 -8.19 0.00
C VAL A 242 1.78 -7.67 0.47
N ALA A 243 2.56 -8.50 1.15
CA ALA A 243 3.88 -8.13 1.63
C ALA A 243 4.84 -7.79 0.47
N GLU A 244 4.87 -8.61 -0.58
CA GLU A 244 5.68 -8.36 -1.78
C GLU A 244 5.28 -7.05 -2.47
N MET A 245 3.97 -6.77 -2.59
CA MET A 245 3.49 -5.54 -3.19
C MET A 245 3.91 -4.30 -2.39
N VAL A 246 3.82 -4.34 -1.05
CA VAL A 246 4.28 -3.26 -0.17
C VAL A 246 5.78 -3.02 -0.30
N ILE A 247 6.58 -4.10 -0.33
CA ILE A 247 8.04 -4.01 -0.48
C ILE A 247 8.41 -3.41 -1.85
N GLU A 248 7.78 -3.87 -2.92
CA GLU A 248 8.03 -3.32 -4.26
C GLU A 248 7.62 -1.84 -4.35
N LYS A 249 6.48 -1.46 -3.77
CA LYS A 249 6.08 -0.06 -3.67
C LYS A 249 7.12 0.77 -2.91
N ALA A 250 7.57 0.30 -1.77
CA ALA A 250 8.60 0.99 -0.98
C ALA A 250 9.90 1.19 -1.77
N LYS A 251 10.36 0.16 -2.49
CA LYS A 251 11.53 0.28 -3.36
C LYS A 251 11.35 1.36 -4.44
N ARG A 252 10.17 1.39 -5.10
CA ARG A 252 9.86 2.41 -6.13
C ARG A 252 9.89 3.82 -5.54
N LEU A 253 9.30 4.01 -4.35
CA LEU A 253 9.31 5.31 -3.67
C LEU A 253 10.74 5.76 -3.30
N VAL A 254 11.58 4.84 -2.83
CA VAL A 254 12.99 5.14 -2.52
C VAL A 254 13.78 5.52 -3.77
N GLU A 255 13.54 4.90 -4.94
CA GLU A 255 14.12 5.30 -6.24
C GLU A 255 13.80 6.77 -6.58
N HIS A 256 12.66 7.26 -6.10
CA HIS A 256 12.23 8.66 -6.23
C HIS A 256 12.63 9.53 -5.02
N LYS A 257 13.65 9.11 -4.25
CA LYS A 257 14.23 9.86 -3.11
C LYS A 257 13.22 10.15 -2.00
N LYS A 258 12.16 9.33 -1.86
CA LYS A 258 11.23 9.42 -0.73
C LYS A 258 11.77 8.58 0.43
N ASP A 259 11.68 9.11 1.64
CA ASP A 259 11.94 8.33 2.85
C ASP A 259 10.71 7.46 3.15
N VAL A 260 10.90 6.15 3.23
CA VAL A 260 9.81 5.20 3.49
C VAL A 260 10.07 4.45 4.78
N ILE A 261 9.04 4.38 5.62
CA ILE A 261 9.07 3.64 6.88
C ILE A 261 8.01 2.55 6.81
N ILE A 262 8.39 1.31 7.04
CA ILE A 262 7.47 0.16 7.09
C ILE A 262 7.40 -0.34 8.52
N LEU A 263 6.19 -0.36 9.09
CA LEU A 263 5.92 -1.05 10.36
C LEU A 263 5.20 -2.36 10.05
N LEU A 264 5.84 -3.49 10.36
CA LEU A 264 5.32 -4.83 10.09
C LEU A 264 4.83 -5.50 11.37
N ASP A 265 3.57 -5.86 11.42
CA ASP A 265 2.97 -6.74 12.43
C ASP A 265 2.30 -7.95 11.77
N SER A 266 2.83 -9.15 11.84
CA SER A 266 4.11 -9.51 12.44
C SER A 266 4.98 -10.32 11.46
N ILE A 267 6.28 -10.16 11.59
CA ILE A 267 7.26 -10.94 10.82
C ILE A 267 7.14 -12.44 11.06
N THR A 268 6.75 -12.86 12.28
CA THR A 268 6.54 -14.27 12.62
C THR A 268 5.44 -14.90 11.77
N ARG A 269 4.33 -14.18 11.56
CA ARG A 269 3.20 -14.64 10.78
C ARG A 269 3.52 -14.64 9.28
N LEU A 270 4.24 -13.62 8.81
CA LEU A 270 4.74 -13.56 7.45
C LEU A 270 5.69 -14.73 7.15
N ALA A 271 6.63 -15.04 8.06
CA ALA A 271 7.53 -16.18 7.91
C ALA A 271 6.78 -17.51 7.83
N ARG A 272 5.70 -17.67 8.63
CA ARG A 272 4.83 -18.85 8.53
C ARG A 272 4.10 -18.95 7.20
N ALA A 273 3.62 -17.82 6.67
CA ALA A 273 2.98 -17.77 5.34
C ALA A 273 3.96 -18.21 4.25
N TYR A 274 5.18 -17.67 4.25
CA TYR A 274 6.23 -18.13 3.33
C TYR A 274 6.56 -19.61 3.50
N ASN A 275 6.59 -20.12 4.75
CA ASN A 275 6.85 -21.53 5.02
C ASN A 275 5.74 -22.46 4.46
N THR A 276 4.51 -21.96 4.39
CA THR A 276 3.38 -22.73 3.84
C THR A 276 3.43 -22.82 2.31
N ILE A 277 3.91 -21.75 1.64
CA ILE A 277 3.88 -21.67 0.17
C ILE A 277 5.21 -22.05 -0.49
N ALA A 278 6.33 -21.95 0.23
CA ALA A 278 7.63 -22.29 -0.33
C ALA A 278 7.73 -23.81 -0.59
N PRO A 279 8.29 -24.22 -1.73
CA PRO A 279 8.56 -25.64 -1.96
C PRO A 279 9.55 -26.16 -0.90
N SER A 280 9.25 -27.32 -0.35
CA SER A 280 10.07 -27.94 0.71
C SER A 280 11.50 -28.19 0.22
N SER A 281 12.49 -27.72 0.98
CA SER A 281 13.90 -28.00 0.74
C SER A 281 14.36 -29.33 1.33
N GLY A 282 13.54 -29.97 2.16
CA GLY A 282 13.91 -31.10 3.00
C GLY A 282 14.82 -30.75 4.19
N LYS A 283 15.19 -29.48 4.36
CA LYS A 283 16.00 -28.98 5.47
C LYS A 283 15.16 -28.08 6.38
N VAL A 284 14.66 -28.66 7.45
CA VAL A 284 13.87 -27.94 8.47
C VAL A 284 14.82 -27.42 9.54
N LEU A 285 14.77 -26.12 9.78
CA LEU A 285 15.55 -25.41 10.79
C LEU A 285 14.81 -25.41 12.14
N SER A 286 15.46 -24.87 13.17
CA SER A 286 14.82 -24.69 14.48
C SER A 286 13.52 -23.87 14.37
N GLY A 287 12.48 -24.30 15.07
CA GLY A 287 11.16 -23.66 14.98
C GLY A 287 10.26 -24.13 13.83
N GLY A 288 10.65 -25.19 13.09
CA GLY A 288 9.82 -25.79 12.04
C GLY A 288 9.78 -24.98 10.74
N VAL A 289 10.76 -24.11 10.52
CA VAL A 289 10.85 -23.27 9.31
C VAL A 289 11.76 -23.92 8.29
N ASP A 290 11.28 -24.08 7.05
CA ASP A 290 12.07 -24.60 5.94
C ASP A 290 13.14 -23.58 5.50
N ALA A 291 14.31 -24.07 5.12
CA ALA A 291 15.43 -23.23 4.70
C ALA A 291 15.08 -22.33 3.49
N ASN A 292 14.24 -22.82 2.55
CA ASN A 292 13.82 -22.03 1.38
C ASN A 292 12.91 -20.85 1.75
N SER A 293 12.16 -20.94 2.85
CA SER A 293 11.28 -19.85 3.28
C SER A 293 12.02 -18.68 3.91
N LEU A 294 13.26 -18.88 4.38
CA LEU A 294 14.09 -17.82 4.97
C LEU A 294 14.91 -17.02 3.95
N THR A 295 15.01 -17.51 2.72
CA THR A 295 15.76 -16.83 1.65
C THR A 295 14.89 -15.88 0.83
N LYS A 296 13.61 -15.84 1.11
CA LYS A 296 12.60 -14.94 0.51
C LYS A 296 12.44 -13.70 1.37
#